data_4583d6549143870b7782685059b2169f
#
_entry.id   4583d6549143870b7782685059b2169f
#
_cell.length_a   1.000
_cell.length_b   1.000
_cell.length_c   1.000
_cell.angle_alpha   90.00
_cell.angle_beta   90.00
_cell.angle_gamma   90.00
#
_symmetry.space_group_name_H-M   'P 1'
#
loop_
_entity.id
_entity.type
_entity.pdbx_description
1 polymer ?
#
loop_
_entity_poly.entity_id
_entity_poly.type
_entity_poly.pdbx_seq_one_letter_code
_entity_poly.pdbx_strand_id
1 'polypeptide(L)'
;MIAGGGAAGFFAAIAAARANENCKVSLFERSSQFLSKVRISGGGRCNVTHALFDPRMFTTRYPRGERELISPFHRFSAEDTIAWFEARGVRLKREEEIGRAHV
;
A
#
# COMPACT_ATOMS: atom_id res chain seq x y z
N MET A 1 -0.65 0.55 19.74
CA MET A 1 -0.80 -0.89 19.38
C MET A 1 -1.51 -0.99 18.04
N ILE A 2 -0.99 -1.82 17.16
CA ILE A 2 -1.57 -2.11 15.84
C ILE A 2 -1.82 -3.61 15.75
N ALA A 3 -3.04 -4.00 15.39
CA ALA A 3 -3.42 -5.38 15.20
C ALA A 3 -3.49 -5.70 13.71
N GLY A 4 -2.70 -6.67 13.28
CA GLY A 4 -2.60 -7.11 11.90
C GLY A 4 -1.28 -6.71 11.23
N GLY A 5 -0.46 -7.69 10.90
CA GLY A 5 0.86 -7.53 10.30
C GLY A 5 0.86 -7.64 8.78
N GLY A 6 -0.16 -7.11 8.12
CA GLY A 6 -0.22 -6.97 6.66
C GLY A 6 0.29 -5.61 6.19
N ALA A 7 0.06 -5.29 4.93
CA ALA A 7 0.49 -4.03 4.33
C ALA A 7 -0.04 -2.81 5.09
N ALA A 8 -1.33 -2.79 5.40
CA ALA A 8 -1.95 -1.68 6.12
C ALA A 8 -1.37 -1.49 7.53
N GLY A 9 -1.11 -2.58 8.25
CA GLY A 9 -0.53 -2.54 9.57
C GLY A 9 0.88 -1.95 9.57
N PHE A 10 1.71 -2.34 8.63
CA PHE A 10 3.06 -1.79 8.48
C PHE A 10 3.04 -0.31 8.08
N PHE A 11 2.18 0.11 7.16
CA PHE A 11 2.00 1.52 6.82
C PHE A 11 1.57 2.34 8.02
N ALA A 12 0.60 1.85 8.78
CA ALA A 12 0.13 2.51 10.00
C ALA A 12 1.24 2.62 11.05
N ALA A 13 2.05 1.58 11.22
CA ALA A 13 3.17 1.57 12.16
C ALA A 13 4.23 2.61 11.78
N ILE A 14 4.59 2.68 10.50
CA ILE A 14 5.56 3.65 9.99
C ILE A 14 5.02 5.08 10.17
N ALA A 15 3.77 5.32 9.80
CA ALA A 15 3.13 6.63 9.94
C ALA A 15 3.08 7.08 11.41
N ALA A 16 2.71 6.19 12.32
CA ALA A 16 2.66 6.48 13.75
C ALA A 16 4.04 6.79 14.32
N ALA A 17 5.04 6.01 13.98
CA ALA A 17 6.42 6.22 14.44
C ALA A 17 7.01 7.53 13.92
N ARG A 18 6.68 7.92 12.71
CA ARG A 18 7.13 9.19 12.13
C ARG A 18 6.40 10.40 12.69
N ALA A 19 5.13 10.23 13.06
CA ALA A 19 4.32 11.32 13.63
C ALA A 19 4.79 11.72 15.05
N ASN A 20 5.31 10.77 15.81
CA ASN A 20 5.80 11.02 17.16
C ASN A 20 6.95 10.06 17.52
N GLU A 21 8.16 10.57 17.55
CA GLU A 21 9.38 9.80 17.87
C GLU A 21 9.38 9.20 19.28
N ASN A 22 8.62 9.79 20.20
CA ASN A 22 8.51 9.30 21.58
C ASN A 22 7.43 8.21 21.74
N CYS A 23 6.69 7.91 20.69
CA CYS A 23 5.65 6.90 20.71
C CYS A 23 6.23 5.51 20.48
N LYS A 24 5.95 4.60 21.41
CA LYS A 24 6.27 3.19 21.21
C LYS A 24 5.20 2.54 20.35
N VAL A 25 5.57 2.05 19.18
CA VAL A 25 4.68 1.34 18.28
C VAL A 25 4.89 -0.15 18.40
N SER A 26 3.81 -0.89 18.67
CA SER A 26 3.81 -2.35 18.74
C SER A 26 2.84 -2.90 17.70
N LEU A 27 3.34 -3.79 16.85
CA LEU A 27 2.60 -4.44 15.78
C LEU A 27 2.43 -5.91 16.10
N PHE A 28 1.19 -6.40 16.08
CA PHE A 28 0.85 -7.78 16.42
C PHE A 28 0.23 -8.49 15.22
N GLU A 29 0.69 -9.70 14.95
CA GLU A 29 0.17 -10.56 13.89
C GLU A 29 -0.32 -11.88 14.49
N ARG A 30 -1.54 -12.29 14.13
CA ARG A 30 -2.15 -13.50 14.61
C ARG A 30 -1.50 -14.77 14.05
N SER A 31 -1.09 -14.74 12.78
CA SER A 31 -0.46 -15.88 12.14
C SER A 31 1.03 -15.96 12.46
N SER A 32 1.70 -17.00 11.95
CA SER A 32 3.13 -17.18 12.13
C SER A 32 4.00 -16.26 11.26
N GLN A 33 3.40 -15.52 10.30
CA GLN A 33 4.15 -14.70 9.35
C GLN A 33 3.56 -13.32 9.17
N PHE A 34 4.41 -12.30 9.19
CA PHE A 34 4.07 -10.95 8.76
C PHE A 34 4.06 -10.87 7.22
N LEU A 35 3.22 -10.00 6.67
CA LEU A 35 3.18 -9.68 5.25
C LEU A 35 2.95 -10.89 4.33
N SER A 36 2.20 -11.89 4.79
CA SER A 36 2.02 -13.14 4.04
C SER A 36 1.39 -12.92 2.66
N LYS A 37 0.35 -12.08 2.57
CA LYS A 37 -0.31 -11.75 1.30
C LYS A 37 0.56 -10.88 0.40
N VAL A 38 1.32 -9.97 0.95
CA VAL A 38 2.27 -9.13 0.18
C VAL A 38 3.32 -10.01 -0.48
N ARG A 39 3.86 -10.98 0.25
CA ARG A 39 4.93 -11.87 -0.24
C ARG A 39 4.52 -12.73 -1.42
N ILE A 40 3.27 -13.14 -1.50
CA ILE A 40 2.76 -13.99 -2.59
C ILE A 40 2.08 -13.20 -3.71
N SER A 41 1.80 -11.92 -3.52
CA SER A 41 1.14 -11.11 -4.54
C SER A 41 1.98 -11.00 -5.81
N GLY A 42 1.31 -10.89 -6.96
CA GLY A 42 1.99 -10.81 -8.24
C GLY A 42 2.89 -12.00 -8.58
N GLY A 43 2.57 -13.20 -8.08
CA GLY A 43 3.40 -14.39 -8.29
C GLY A 43 4.79 -14.28 -7.63
N GLY A 44 4.87 -13.62 -6.48
CA GLY A 44 6.11 -13.38 -5.74
C GLY A 44 6.83 -12.08 -6.11
N ARG A 45 6.29 -11.29 -7.05
CA ARG A 45 6.87 -10.00 -7.47
C ARG A 45 6.39 -8.80 -6.66
N CYS A 46 5.45 -8.99 -5.77
CA CYS A 46 4.82 -7.96 -4.95
C CYS A 46 4.12 -6.85 -5.77
N ASN A 47 2.85 -7.04 -6.06
CA ASN A 47 2.03 -5.99 -6.66
C ASN A 47 1.80 -4.89 -5.63
N VAL A 48 2.21 -3.66 -5.97
CA VAL A 48 2.09 -2.51 -5.08
C VAL A 48 0.81 -1.74 -5.36
N THR A 49 0.60 -1.31 -6.59
CA THR A 49 -0.57 -0.54 -6.97
C THR A 49 -0.87 -0.68 -8.46
N HIS A 50 -2.05 -0.24 -8.87
CA HIS A 50 -2.40 -0.04 -10.26
C HIS A 50 -1.89 1.33 -10.70
N ALA A 51 -1.23 1.41 -11.86
CA ALA A 51 -0.68 2.68 -12.37
C ALA A 51 -1.76 3.53 -13.05
N LEU A 52 -2.87 3.74 -12.36
CA LEU A 52 -3.94 4.65 -12.73
C LEU A 52 -3.90 5.86 -11.80
N PHE A 53 -3.54 7.02 -12.33
CA PHE A 53 -3.24 8.20 -11.51
C PHE A 53 -4.45 9.10 -11.27
N ASP A 54 -5.50 9.00 -12.08
CA ASP A 54 -6.78 9.65 -11.79
C ASP A 54 -7.50 8.86 -10.69
N PRO A 55 -7.77 9.47 -9.50
CA PRO A 55 -8.43 8.77 -8.41
C PRO A 55 -9.79 8.20 -8.76
N ARG A 56 -10.58 8.89 -9.57
CA ARG A 56 -11.90 8.40 -9.99
C ARG A 56 -11.81 7.18 -10.89
N MET A 57 -10.89 7.17 -11.85
CA MET A 57 -10.65 6.00 -12.68
C MET A 57 -10.06 4.84 -11.87
N PHE A 58 -9.18 5.14 -10.92
CA PHE A 58 -8.58 4.14 -10.06
C PHE A 58 -9.62 3.42 -9.20
N THR A 59 -10.60 4.14 -8.66
CA THR A 59 -11.67 3.55 -7.86
C THR A 59 -12.56 2.58 -8.65
N THR A 60 -12.67 2.73 -9.97
CA THR A 60 -13.44 1.80 -10.81
C THR A 60 -12.89 0.37 -10.80
N ARG A 61 -11.63 0.20 -10.38
CA ARG A 61 -10.98 -1.12 -10.24
C ARG A 61 -11.37 -1.85 -8.96
N TYR A 62 -12.13 -1.20 -8.10
CA TYR A 62 -12.63 -1.78 -6.87
C TYR A 62 -14.12 -2.13 -7.03
N PRO A 63 -14.47 -3.43 -7.16
CA PRO A 63 -15.86 -3.83 -7.33
C PRO A 63 -16.73 -3.54 -6.11
N ARG A 64 -16.09 -3.34 -4.97
CA ARG A 64 -16.74 -2.93 -3.71
C ARG A 64 -15.99 -1.74 -3.14
N GLY A 65 -16.71 -0.75 -2.65
CA GLY A 65 -16.12 0.42 -2.01
C GLY A 65 -15.64 1.50 -2.99
N GLU A 66 -16.07 1.46 -4.25
CA GLU A 66 -15.67 2.44 -5.26
C GLU A 66 -15.92 3.89 -4.79
N ARG A 67 -17.11 4.16 -4.26
CA ARG A 67 -17.48 5.51 -3.79
C ARG A 67 -16.72 5.92 -2.54
N GLU A 68 -16.55 4.99 -1.63
CA GLU A 68 -15.88 5.22 -0.34
C GLU A 68 -14.39 5.48 -0.51
N LEU A 69 -13.79 4.97 -1.57
CA LEU A 69 -12.35 5.12 -1.84
C LEU A 69 -11.98 6.39 -2.61
N ILE A 70 -12.95 7.13 -3.17
CA ILE A 70 -12.66 8.36 -3.93
C ILE A 70 -11.91 9.36 -3.05
N SER A 71 -12.42 9.66 -1.86
CA SER A 71 -11.77 10.62 -0.96
C SER A 71 -10.39 10.18 -0.48
N PRO A 72 -10.20 8.94 0.01
CA PRO A 72 -8.86 8.46 0.35
C PRO A 72 -7.86 8.54 -0.80
N PHE A 73 -8.24 8.20 -2.03
CA PHE A 73 -7.33 8.26 -3.17
C PHE A 73 -7.05 9.67 -3.68
N HIS A 74 -7.86 10.67 -3.34
CA HIS A 74 -7.50 12.07 -3.54
C HIS A 74 -6.44 12.54 -2.54
N ARG A 75 -6.40 11.94 -1.35
CA ARG A 75 -5.41 12.25 -0.33
C ARG A 75 -4.10 11.48 -0.49
N PHE A 76 -4.20 10.23 -0.97
CA PHE A 76 -3.06 9.36 -1.20
C PHE A 76 -3.36 8.49 -2.43
N SER A 77 -2.92 8.96 -3.59
CA SER A 77 -3.18 8.34 -4.89
C SER A 77 -2.22 7.18 -5.19
N ALA A 78 -2.45 6.50 -6.31
CA ALA A 78 -1.51 5.53 -6.84
C ALA A 78 -0.14 6.16 -7.13
N GLU A 79 -0.13 7.39 -7.65
CA GLU A 79 1.10 8.15 -7.89
C GLU A 79 1.83 8.45 -6.58
N ASP A 80 1.11 8.87 -5.54
CA ASP A 80 1.68 9.10 -4.21
C ASP A 80 2.27 7.82 -3.62
N THR A 81 1.64 6.67 -3.83
CA THR A 81 2.15 5.37 -3.41
C THR A 81 3.49 5.06 -4.08
N ILE A 82 3.58 5.24 -5.38
CA ILE A 82 4.82 5.03 -6.14
C ILE A 82 5.92 5.96 -5.61
N ALA A 83 5.61 7.26 -5.48
CA ALA A 83 6.55 8.25 -4.97
C ALA A 83 7.03 7.93 -3.55
N TRP A 84 6.13 7.42 -2.71
CA TRP A 84 6.47 7.03 -1.35
C TRP A 84 7.54 5.93 -1.29
N PHE A 85 7.39 4.90 -2.13
CA PHE A 85 8.37 3.82 -2.23
C PHE A 85 9.68 4.29 -2.85
N GLU A 86 9.62 5.04 -3.93
CA GLU A 86 10.81 5.53 -4.65
C GLU A 86 11.64 6.47 -3.78
N ALA A 87 11.00 7.34 -2.99
CA ALA A 87 11.69 8.21 -2.04
C ALA A 87 12.47 7.44 -0.96
N ARG A 88 12.14 6.16 -0.77
CA ARG A 88 12.80 5.26 0.20
C ARG A 88 13.72 4.24 -0.48
N GLY A 89 14.04 4.46 -1.74
CA GLY A 89 14.98 3.64 -2.50
C GLY A 89 14.40 2.37 -3.10
N VAL A 90 13.09 2.20 -3.07
CA VAL A 90 12.42 1.05 -3.68
C VAL A 90 11.93 1.44 -5.08
N ARG A 91 12.60 0.94 -6.11
CA ARG A 91 12.19 1.15 -7.49
C ARG A 91 11.04 0.22 -7.87
N LEU A 92 10.01 0.78 -8.48
CA LEU A 92 8.86 0.04 -8.97
C LEU A 92 8.91 -0.10 -10.48
N LYS A 93 8.62 -1.30 -10.98
CA LYS A 93 8.43 -1.55 -12.42
C LYS A 93 6.96 -1.39 -12.76
N ARG A 94 6.68 -0.71 -13.87
CA ARG A 94 5.35 -0.66 -14.46
C ARG A 94 5.21 -1.75 -15.52
N GLU A 95 4.13 -2.48 -15.49
CA GLU A 95 3.75 -3.37 -16.57
C GLU A 95 2.73 -2.63 -17.45
N GLU A 96 3.15 -2.26 -18.66
CA GLU A 96 2.33 -1.44 -19.55
C GLU A 96 1.03 -2.14 -19.96
N GLU A 97 1.08 -3.45 -20.20
CA GLU A 97 -0.07 -4.23 -20.64
C GLU A 97 -1.20 -4.34 -19.61
N ILE A 98 -0.87 -4.35 -18.33
CA ILE A 98 -1.86 -4.53 -17.24
C ILE A 98 -1.93 -3.35 -16.27
N GLY A 99 -1.15 -2.30 -16.52
CA GLY A 99 -1.17 -1.06 -15.75
C GLY A 99 -0.80 -1.22 -14.27
N ARG A 100 -0.06 -2.26 -13.90
CA ARG A 100 0.35 -2.50 -12.51
C ARG A 100 1.78 -2.03 -12.26
N ALA A 101 2.01 -1.52 -11.05
CA ALA A 101 3.35 -1.25 -10.55
C ALA A 101 3.73 -2.29 -9.51
N HIS A 102 4.93 -2.86 -9.64
CA HIS A 102 5.46 -3.87 -8.72
C HIS A 102 6.97 -3.66 -8.49
N VAL A 103 7.43 -4.29 -7.47
CA VAL A 103 8.88 -4.32 -7.14
C VAL A 103 9.68 -5.11 -8.16
#